data_ac0ec5a3c797b7a24ab6627261f8f663
#
_entry.id   ac0ec5a3c797b7a24ab6627261f8f663
#
_cell.length_a   1.000
_cell.length_b   1.000
_cell.length_c   1.000
_cell.angle_alpha   90.00
_cell.angle_beta   90.00
_cell.angle_gamma   90.00
#
_symmetry.space_group_name_H-M   'P 1'
#
loop_
_entity.id
_entity.type
_entity.pdbx_description
1 polymer ?
#
loop_
_entity_poly.entity_id
_entity_poly.type
_entity_poly.pdbx_seq_one_letter_code
_entity_poly.pdbx_strand_id
1 'polypeptide(L)'
;FSGSEEAGLRGAKAWCEAHKDEMNDVPTFIYSYDTITQSEELMVNYRDLNGTVKVDKDVSDLFIEACEELNIPCKKGMVPPLGGATDSAAFAQAGLRATGVTALSHALPDFYHTRLDTPDALNKECLELCYAASVKVLEMFDNGAKQ
;
A
#
# COMPACT_ATOMS: atom_id res chain seq x y z
N PHE A 1 -8.77 -5.43 -5.53
CA PHE A 1 -8.57 -5.97 -6.89
C PHE A 1 -8.76 -4.89 -7.89
N SER A 2 -7.76 -4.14 -8.20
CA SER A 2 -7.92 -3.16 -9.21
C SER A 2 -7.38 -3.68 -10.53
N GLY A 3 -8.27 -4.06 -11.41
CA GLY A 3 -7.90 -4.40 -12.77
C GLY A 3 -7.31 -3.19 -13.49
N SER A 4 -6.36 -3.42 -14.40
CA SER A 4 -5.73 -2.38 -15.21
C SER A 4 -4.98 -1.31 -14.39
N GLU A 5 -4.32 -1.72 -13.31
CA GLU A 5 -3.45 -0.84 -12.52
C GLU A 5 -2.34 -0.28 -13.40
N GLU A 6 -1.61 -1.12 -14.12
CA GLU A 6 -0.52 -0.81 -15.07
C GLU A 6 -0.94 0.09 -16.26
N ALA A 7 -2.24 0.20 -16.51
CA ALA A 7 -2.80 1.09 -17.53
C ALA A 7 -3.25 2.44 -16.97
N GLY A 8 -2.69 2.86 -15.84
CA GLY A 8 -2.94 4.15 -15.21
C GLY A 8 -3.98 4.12 -14.10
N LEU A 9 -3.94 3.12 -13.24
CA LEU A 9 -4.78 2.95 -12.03
C LEU A 9 -6.29 2.94 -12.37
N ARG A 10 -6.65 2.35 -13.52
CA ARG A 10 -8.01 2.49 -14.08
C ARG A 10 -9.06 1.83 -13.21
N GLY A 11 -8.75 0.68 -12.63
CA GLY A 11 -9.67 -0.04 -11.76
C GLY A 11 -9.94 0.73 -10.47
N ALA A 12 -8.89 1.22 -9.81
CA ALA A 12 -9.03 2.04 -8.60
C ALA A 12 -9.80 3.33 -8.86
N LYS A 13 -9.54 4.02 -9.99
CA LYS A 13 -10.30 5.21 -10.39
C LYS A 13 -11.78 4.91 -10.61
N ALA A 14 -12.10 3.84 -11.33
CA ALA A 14 -13.49 3.44 -11.56
C ALA A 14 -14.20 3.05 -10.26
N TRP A 15 -13.49 2.37 -9.36
CA TRP A 15 -14.02 2.07 -8.04
C TRP A 15 -14.33 3.35 -7.24
N CYS A 16 -13.40 4.33 -7.24
CA CYS A 16 -13.63 5.62 -6.58
C CYS A 16 -14.85 6.36 -7.16
N GLU A 17 -15.00 6.39 -8.48
CA GLU A 17 -16.17 7.01 -9.13
C GLU A 17 -17.48 6.38 -8.66
N ALA A 18 -17.50 5.08 -8.44
CA ALA A 18 -18.72 4.36 -8.05
C ALA A 18 -19.02 4.41 -6.55
N HIS A 19 -17.99 4.47 -5.67
CA HIS A 19 -18.15 4.16 -4.24
C HIS A 19 -17.65 5.23 -3.27
N LYS A 20 -16.94 6.28 -3.72
CA LYS A 20 -16.34 7.26 -2.80
C LYS A 20 -17.36 7.92 -1.85
N ASP A 21 -18.59 8.13 -2.32
CA ASP A 21 -19.61 8.78 -1.50
C ASP A 21 -20.08 7.88 -0.35
N GLU A 22 -20.05 6.55 -0.53
CA GLU A 22 -20.35 5.57 0.52
C GLU A 22 -19.31 5.61 1.65
N MET A 23 -18.05 5.96 1.32
CA MET A 23 -16.95 6.03 2.29
C MET A 23 -16.96 7.30 3.15
N ASN A 24 -17.75 8.31 2.79
CA ASN A 24 -17.87 9.54 3.58
C ASN A 24 -18.67 9.34 4.87
N ASP A 25 -19.53 8.33 4.92
CA ASP A 25 -20.44 8.10 6.03
C ASP A 25 -19.88 7.12 7.09
N VAL A 26 -18.78 6.44 6.78
CA VAL A 26 -18.14 5.48 7.67
C VAL A 26 -16.63 5.70 7.75
N PRO A 27 -16.00 5.60 8.94
CA PRO A 27 -14.56 5.63 9.04
C PRO A 27 -13.93 4.54 8.16
N THR A 28 -13.09 4.95 7.19
CA THR A 28 -12.53 4.02 6.21
C THR A 28 -11.05 4.32 5.99
N PHE A 29 -10.22 3.29 6.12
CA PHE A 29 -8.80 3.31 5.75
C PHE A 29 -8.55 2.33 4.60
N ILE A 30 -7.78 2.76 3.63
CA ILE A 30 -7.48 1.97 2.43
C ILE A 30 -5.98 1.72 2.37
N TYR A 31 -5.60 0.44 2.28
CA TYR A 31 -4.22 0.01 2.05
C TYR A 31 -4.11 -0.65 0.69
N SER A 32 -3.22 -0.15 -0.16
CA SER A 32 -2.84 -0.78 -1.42
C SER A 32 -1.52 -1.53 -1.21
N TYR A 33 -1.53 -2.84 -1.44
CA TYR A 33 -0.33 -3.68 -1.35
C TYR A 33 0.20 -3.92 -2.75
N ASP A 34 1.45 -3.56 -2.96
CA ASP A 34 2.07 -3.65 -4.27
C ASP A 34 3.53 -4.09 -4.14
N THR A 35 3.96 -5.02 -4.99
CA THR A 35 5.34 -5.49 -5.09
C THR A 35 5.93 -5.90 -3.73
N ILE A 36 5.27 -6.84 -3.05
CA ILE A 36 5.69 -7.38 -1.74
C ILE A 36 6.72 -8.48 -1.94
N THR A 37 7.99 -8.11 -2.18
CA THR A 37 9.03 -9.04 -2.66
C THR A 37 10.28 -9.11 -1.79
N GLN A 38 10.62 -8.07 -1.05
CA GLN A 38 11.89 -7.96 -0.30
C GLN A 38 11.60 -7.54 1.14
N SER A 39 11.67 -8.47 2.10
CA SER A 39 11.29 -8.20 3.50
C SER A 39 12.07 -7.06 4.16
N GLU A 40 13.35 -6.90 3.82
CA GLU A 40 14.21 -5.82 4.29
C GLU A 40 13.83 -4.43 3.72
N GLU A 41 13.02 -4.42 2.68
CA GLU A 41 12.55 -3.20 2.00
C GLU A 41 11.08 -2.88 2.32
N LEU A 42 10.46 -3.58 3.28
CA LEU A 42 9.07 -3.30 3.68
C LEU A 42 8.92 -1.83 4.07
N MET A 43 7.98 -1.17 3.43
CA MET A 43 7.80 0.27 3.52
C MET A 43 6.32 0.64 3.44
N VAL A 44 5.92 1.63 4.21
CA VAL A 44 4.66 2.35 4.02
C VAL A 44 4.91 3.71 3.38
N ASN A 45 4.08 4.07 2.43
CA ASN A 45 4.26 5.29 1.66
C ASN A 45 3.66 6.51 2.37
N TYR A 46 4.34 7.65 2.27
CA TYR A 46 3.83 9.00 2.62
C TYR A 46 3.60 9.85 1.37
N ARG A 47 4.09 9.39 0.23
CA ARG A 47 3.86 9.93 -1.09
C ARG A 47 3.84 8.81 -2.12
N ASP A 48 3.07 9.00 -3.17
CA ASP A 48 2.89 8.07 -4.27
C ASP A 48 2.97 8.79 -5.61
N LEU A 49 2.81 8.10 -6.71
CA LEU A 49 2.86 8.61 -8.09
C LEU A 49 4.11 9.49 -8.29
N ASN A 50 5.30 8.85 -8.17
CA ASN A 50 6.60 9.53 -8.24
C ASN A 50 6.72 10.73 -7.28
N GLY A 51 6.10 10.65 -6.10
CA GLY A 51 6.14 11.69 -5.08
C GLY A 51 5.18 12.86 -5.29
N THR A 52 4.37 12.85 -6.33
CA THR A 52 3.44 13.95 -6.65
C THR A 52 2.13 13.88 -5.85
N VAL A 53 1.71 12.67 -5.43
CA VAL A 53 0.51 12.46 -4.63
C VAL A 53 0.88 12.27 -3.16
N LYS A 54 0.30 13.08 -2.29
CA LYS A 54 0.39 12.90 -0.85
C LYS A 54 -0.72 11.96 -0.39
N VAL A 55 -0.36 10.89 0.28
CA VAL A 55 -1.29 9.94 0.88
C VAL A 55 -1.64 10.32 2.32
N ASP A 56 -2.60 9.63 2.92
CA ASP A 56 -3.04 9.95 4.28
C ASP A 56 -1.98 9.54 5.32
N LYS A 57 -1.59 10.53 6.14
CA LYS A 57 -0.54 10.35 7.14
C LYS A 57 -0.96 9.42 8.29
N ASP A 58 -2.21 9.51 8.75
CA ASP A 58 -2.68 8.72 9.88
C ASP A 58 -2.80 7.24 9.49
N VAL A 59 -3.24 6.97 8.26
CA VAL A 59 -3.27 5.62 7.69
C VAL A 59 -1.86 5.04 7.60
N SER A 60 -0.89 5.85 7.13
CA SER A 60 0.52 5.44 7.07
C SER A 60 1.13 5.24 8.45
N ASP A 61 0.86 6.14 9.40
CA ASP A 61 1.38 6.03 10.77
C ASP A 61 0.80 4.82 11.49
N LEU A 62 -0.48 4.49 11.30
CA LEU A 62 -1.09 3.32 11.91
C LEU A 62 -0.40 2.01 11.49
N PHE A 63 0.00 1.90 10.22
CA PHE A 63 0.76 0.75 9.74
C PHE A 63 2.16 0.67 10.38
N ILE A 64 2.84 1.81 10.52
CA ILE A 64 4.13 1.86 11.22
C ILE A 64 3.98 1.45 12.69
N GLU A 65 2.99 2.00 13.40
CA GLU A 65 2.72 1.68 14.79
C GLU A 65 2.44 0.16 14.96
N ALA A 66 1.67 -0.44 14.05
CA ALA A 66 1.42 -1.87 14.03
C ALA A 66 2.71 -2.69 13.84
N CYS A 67 3.57 -2.26 12.92
CA CYS A 67 4.87 -2.91 12.70
C CYS A 67 5.77 -2.78 13.94
N GLU A 68 5.81 -1.61 14.58
CA GLU A 68 6.59 -1.37 15.81
C GLU A 68 6.15 -2.28 16.95
N GLU A 69 4.83 -2.44 17.19
CA GLU A 69 4.31 -3.33 18.21
C GLU A 69 4.67 -4.81 17.97
N LEU A 70 4.80 -5.21 16.71
CA LEU A 70 5.17 -6.56 16.32
C LEU A 70 6.68 -6.76 16.14
N ASN A 71 7.50 -5.72 16.35
CA ASN A 71 8.93 -5.70 16.05
C ASN A 71 9.25 -6.07 14.59
N ILE A 72 8.39 -5.67 13.66
CA ILE A 72 8.59 -5.82 12.22
C ILE A 72 9.31 -4.57 11.68
N PRO A 73 10.51 -4.70 11.10
CA PRO A 73 11.17 -3.57 10.44
C PRO A 73 10.33 -3.04 9.28
N CYS A 74 9.93 -1.77 9.36
CA CYS A 74 9.18 -1.11 8.30
C CYS A 74 9.69 0.31 8.12
N LYS A 75 9.95 0.70 6.87
CA LYS A 75 10.46 2.02 6.51
C LYS A 75 9.31 2.98 6.23
N LYS A 76 9.56 4.27 6.45
CA LYS A 76 8.71 5.35 5.92
C LYS A 76 9.31 5.88 4.63
N GLY A 77 8.54 5.94 3.57
CA GLY A 77 9.11 6.36 2.31
C GLY A 77 8.10 6.77 1.25
N MET A 78 8.52 6.70 0.03
CA MET A 78 7.67 6.83 -1.15
C MET A 78 8.06 5.77 -2.17
N VAL A 79 7.13 5.42 -3.02
CA VAL A 79 7.40 4.54 -4.16
C VAL A 79 8.62 5.07 -4.92
N PRO A 80 9.62 4.23 -5.21
CA PRO A 80 10.81 4.67 -5.96
C PRO A 80 10.41 5.37 -7.26
N PRO A 81 11.14 6.42 -7.69
CA PRO A 81 10.75 7.22 -8.86
C PRO A 81 10.56 6.42 -10.15
N LEU A 82 11.27 5.30 -10.30
CA LEU A 82 11.10 4.38 -11.43
C LEU A 82 10.00 3.33 -11.19
N GLY A 83 9.46 3.27 -9.98
CA GLY A 83 8.40 2.34 -9.58
C GLY A 83 6.99 2.80 -9.96
N GLY A 84 6.83 3.99 -10.49
CA GLY A 84 5.53 4.48 -10.95
C GLY A 84 4.59 4.91 -9.83
N ALA A 85 3.48 4.21 -9.68
CA ALA A 85 2.45 4.47 -8.70
C ALA A 85 1.83 3.17 -8.20
N THR A 86 1.19 3.23 -7.04
CA THR A 86 0.26 2.18 -6.59
C THR A 86 -1.18 2.68 -6.68
N ASP A 87 -2.14 1.81 -6.53
CA ASP A 87 -3.56 2.20 -6.51
C ASP A 87 -3.89 3.19 -5.40
N SER A 88 -3.07 3.27 -4.34
CA SER A 88 -3.26 4.27 -3.27
C SER A 88 -3.26 5.70 -3.81
N ALA A 89 -2.54 5.98 -4.89
CA ALA A 89 -2.54 7.29 -5.52
C ALA A 89 -3.92 7.66 -6.06
N ALA A 90 -4.64 6.73 -6.68
CA ALA A 90 -5.99 6.99 -7.19
C ALA A 90 -6.98 7.26 -6.06
N PHE A 91 -6.92 6.46 -4.98
CA PHE A 91 -7.76 6.67 -3.80
C PHE A 91 -7.48 8.03 -3.13
N ALA A 92 -6.21 8.37 -2.93
CA ALA A 92 -5.81 9.66 -2.35
C ALA A 92 -6.23 10.85 -3.23
N GLN A 93 -6.12 10.74 -4.56
CA GLN A 93 -6.59 11.77 -5.49
C GLN A 93 -8.11 11.94 -5.47
N ALA A 94 -8.86 10.88 -5.16
CA ALA A 94 -10.31 10.94 -4.97
C ALA A 94 -10.72 11.53 -3.60
N GLY A 95 -9.75 11.85 -2.73
CA GLY A 95 -9.99 12.40 -1.40
C GLY A 95 -10.22 11.34 -0.31
N LEU A 96 -9.96 10.08 -0.60
CA LEU A 96 -10.09 8.97 0.36
C LEU A 96 -8.80 8.82 1.20
N ARG A 97 -8.96 8.32 2.42
CA ARG A 97 -7.84 8.07 3.35
C ARG A 97 -7.12 6.78 2.97
N ALA A 98 -6.03 6.90 2.23
CA ALA A 98 -5.32 5.76 1.66
C ALA A 98 -3.81 5.88 1.78
N THR A 99 -3.13 4.73 1.79
CA THR A 99 -1.68 4.61 1.64
C THR A 99 -1.29 3.36 0.88
N GLY A 100 -0.07 3.33 0.35
CA GLY A 100 0.54 2.15 -0.25
C GLY A 100 1.50 1.46 0.73
N VAL A 101 1.51 0.14 0.68
CA VAL A 101 2.50 -0.71 1.35
C VAL A 101 3.27 -1.45 0.26
N THR A 102 4.59 -1.29 0.26
CA THR A 102 5.47 -1.88 -0.75
C THR A 102 6.67 -2.55 -0.06
N ALA A 103 7.32 -3.44 -0.76
CA ALA A 103 8.56 -4.06 -0.29
C ALA A 103 9.50 -4.26 -1.47
N LEU A 104 9.91 -3.15 -2.05
CA LEU A 104 10.70 -3.07 -3.27
C LEU A 104 11.87 -2.10 -3.09
N SER A 105 13.08 -2.53 -3.41
CA SER A 105 14.26 -1.66 -3.50
C SER A 105 14.31 -0.88 -4.82
N HIS A 106 15.25 0.07 -4.90
CA HIS A 106 15.54 0.75 -6.17
C HIS A 106 16.13 -0.19 -7.25
N ALA A 107 16.67 -1.33 -6.85
CA ALA A 107 17.08 -2.39 -7.77
C ALA A 107 15.88 -3.30 -8.03
N LEU A 108 15.21 -3.08 -9.15
CA LEU A 108 14.06 -3.90 -9.54
C LEU A 108 14.47 -5.37 -9.69
N PRO A 109 13.66 -6.33 -9.22
CA PRO A 109 13.90 -7.74 -9.46
C PRO A 109 13.89 -8.07 -10.96
N ASP A 110 14.67 -9.05 -11.38
CA ASP A 110 14.77 -9.47 -12.78
C ASP A 110 13.43 -9.96 -13.38
N PHE A 111 12.51 -10.38 -12.52
CA PHE A 111 11.17 -10.80 -12.95
C PHE A 111 10.19 -9.65 -13.10
N TYR A 112 10.47 -8.46 -12.55
CA TYR A 112 9.55 -7.32 -12.53
C TYR A 112 9.06 -6.95 -13.93
N HIS A 113 7.75 -6.90 -14.13
CA HIS A 113 7.07 -6.65 -15.41
C HIS A 113 7.45 -7.63 -16.53
N THR A 114 7.79 -8.88 -16.19
CA THR A 114 8.11 -9.93 -17.16
C THR A 114 7.21 -11.15 -16.97
N ARG A 115 7.27 -12.09 -17.91
CA ARG A 115 6.60 -13.40 -17.78
C ARG A 115 7.18 -14.29 -16.67
N LEU A 116 8.28 -13.90 -16.05
CA LEU A 116 8.89 -14.59 -14.91
C LEU A 116 8.27 -14.18 -13.58
N ASP A 117 7.43 -13.17 -13.58
CA ASP A 117 6.66 -12.76 -12.42
C ASP A 117 5.52 -13.76 -12.18
N THR A 118 5.87 -14.77 -11.41
CA THR A 118 5.00 -15.91 -11.08
C THR A 118 4.88 -16.05 -9.57
N PRO A 119 3.88 -16.77 -9.03
CA PRO A 119 3.75 -17.00 -7.60
C PRO A 119 5.01 -17.57 -6.93
N ASP A 120 5.81 -18.35 -7.67
CA ASP A 120 7.06 -18.92 -7.13
C ASP A 120 8.18 -17.87 -6.93
N ALA A 121 8.05 -16.71 -7.54
CA ALA A 121 8.97 -15.57 -7.35
C ALA A 121 8.66 -14.74 -6.10
N LEU A 122 7.51 -14.96 -5.46
CA LEU A 122 7.09 -14.23 -4.27
C LEU A 122 7.91 -14.64 -3.04
N ASN A 123 8.26 -13.64 -2.22
CA ASN A 123 8.90 -13.87 -0.93
C ASN A 123 7.84 -14.16 0.14
N LYS A 124 7.75 -15.43 0.57
CA LYS A 124 6.78 -15.86 1.55
C LYS A 124 6.95 -15.16 2.90
N GLU A 125 8.19 -14.97 3.36
CA GLU A 125 8.48 -14.27 4.61
C GLU A 125 7.97 -12.82 4.56
N CYS A 126 8.21 -12.11 3.46
CA CYS A 126 7.72 -10.76 3.26
C CYS A 126 6.19 -10.69 3.31
N LEU A 127 5.51 -11.65 2.68
CA LEU A 127 4.06 -11.75 2.73
C LEU A 127 3.54 -12.01 4.14
N GLU A 128 4.19 -12.89 4.91
CA GLU A 128 3.83 -13.19 6.30
C GLU A 128 3.98 -11.97 7.20
N LEU A 129 5.07 -11.20 7.07
CA LEU A 129 5.27 -9.96 7.81
C LEU A 129 4.19 -8.92 7.47
N CYS A 130 3.91 -8.74 6.19
CA CYS A 130 2.87 -7.83 5.71
C CYS A 130 1.49 -8.23 6.23
N TYR A 131 1.16 -9.52 6.21
CA TYR A 131 -0.09 -10.06 6.73
C TYR A 131 -0.23 -9.82 8.24
N ALA A 132 0.81 -10.12 9.02
CA ALA A 132 0.80 -9.90 10.46
C ALA A 132 0.57 -8.42 10.81
N ALA A 133 1.29 -7.51 10.14
CA ALA A 133 1.10 -6.07 10.30
C ALA A 133 -0.33 -5.63 9.95
N SER A 134 -0.89 -6.18 8.86
CA SER A 134 -2.26 -5.85 8.42
C SER A 134 -3.33 -6.30 9.42
N VAL A 135 -3.20 -7.50 9.99
CA VAL A 135 -4.09 -7.97 11.06
C VAL A 135 -4.00 -7.06 12.28
N LYS A 136 -2.79 -6.64 12.65
CA LYS A 136 -2.60 -5.72 13.77
C LYS A 136 -3.22 -4.34 13.51
N VAL A 137 -3.09 -3.82 12.29
CA VAL A 137 -3.78 -2.59 11.87
C VAL A 137 -5.29 -2.70 12.06
N LEU A 138 -5.89 -3.83 11.65
CA LEU A 138 -7.34 -4.07 11.83
C LEU A 138 -7.72 -4.05 13.32
N GLU A 139 -6.96 -4.73 14.18
CA GLU A 139 -7.19 -4.71 15.62
C GLU A 139 -7.13 -3.29 16.19
N MET A 140 -6.11 -2.51 15.82
CA MET A 140 -5.94 -1.14 16.28
C MET A 140 -7.05 -0.22 15.79
N PHE A 141 -7.44 -0.35 14.53
CA PHE A 141 -8.53 0.42 13.95
C PHE A 141 -9.87 0.12 14.62
N ASP A 142 -10.20 -1.16 14.85
CA ASP A 142 -11.42 -1.59 15.54
C ASP A 142 -11.47 -1.07 16.99
N ASN A 143 -10.31 -0.88 17.62
CA ASN A 143 -10.19 -0.27 18.95
C ASN A 143 -10.19 1.28 18.91
N GLY A 144 -10.49 1.90 17.79
CA GLY A 144 -10.68 3.34 17.64
C GLY A 144 -9.40 4.13 17.31
N ALA A 145 -8.33 3.47 16.91
CA ALA A 145 -7.10 4.17 16.53
C ALA A 145 -7.30 5.01 15.25
N LYS A 146 -6.98 6.32 15.32
CA LYS A 146 -6.97 7.25 14.17
C LYS A 146 -8.34 7.47 13.48
N GLN A 147 -9.45 7.02 14.08
CA GLN A 147 -10.81 7.21 13.53
C GLN A 147 -11.25 8.67 13.59
#